data_13cc727653a9c1475f155919c46afd9e
#
_entry.id   13cc727653a9c1475f155919c46afd9e
#
_cell.length_a   1.000
_cell.length_b   1.000
_cell.length_c   1.000
_cell.angle_alpha   90.00
_cell.angle_beta   90.00
_cell.angle_gamma   90.00
#
_symmetry.space_group_name_H-M   'P 1'
#
loop_
_entity.id
_entity.type
_entity.pdbx_description
1 polymer ?
#
loop_
_entity_poly.entity_id
_entity_poly.type
_entity_poly.pdbx_seq_one_letter_code
_entity_poly.pdbx_strand_id
1 'polypeptide(L)'
;FIQLSDPQFGMLEKNKSFSQETMIMEKVIAAINNLNPAFVVITGDMVNDGKDQKQIDEFKRVCKLIKKSIPVYVLPGNHDLSQQCTDESISNYMDEYGYDCFSFQVNNSCFIGLNTPVIFANREEKEKSQLIWLEKILENSQKCNHRILFGHYPFFVKESNEANRYENIPLEKRKTYLDLMSKYRVSNMFAGHLHYNAMSSYEDFNITITNSICTPLGKDRIGIRIIKVYPDKVVHDYYDLEQIPSDVVL
;
A
#
# COMPACT_ATOMS: atom_id res chain seq x y z
N PHE A 1 -13.16 -1.47 2.71
CA PHE A 1 -11.91 -2.23 2.77
C PHE A 1 -10.98 -1.66 3.85
N ILE A 2 -9.94 -2.41 4.18
CA ILE A 2 -8.94 -1.99 5.18
C ILE A 2 -7.58 -1.89 4.50
N GLN A 3 -6.85 -0.80 4.79
CA GLN A 3 -5.45 -0.66 4.45
C GLN A 3 -4.57 -0.85 5.68
N LEU A 4 -3.56 -1.69 5.53
CA LEU A 4 -2.41 -1.81 6.42
C LEU A 4 -1.17 -1.30 5.68
N SER A 5 -0.17 -0.86 6.42
CA SER A 5 1.10 -0.45 5.85
C SER A 5 2.26 -0.82 6.75
N ASP A 6 3.39 -1.16 6.13
CA ASP A 6 4.67 -1.31 6.80
C ASP A 6 4.62 -2.23 8.05
N PRO A 7 4.13 -3.49 7.93
CA PRO A 7 4.21 -4.45 9.03
C PRO A 7 5.63 -4.84 9.40
N GLN A 8 6.54 -4.81 8.45
CA GLN A 8 8.00 -4.79 8.56
C GLN A 8 8.58 -5.78 9.57
N PHE A 9 8.18 -7.06 9.43
CA PHE A 9 8.64 -8.15 10.29
C PHE A 9 10.17 -8.18 10.40
N GLY A 10 10.67 -8.07 11.62
CA GLY A 10 12.10 -8.01 11.96
C GLY A 10 12.63 -6.59 12.24
N MET A 11 11.89 -5.52 12.00
CA MET A 11 12.35 -4.14 12.18
C MET A 11 12.60 -3.81 13.65
N LEU A 12 11.67 -4.13 14.54
CA LEU A 12 11.71 -3.77 15.96
C LEU A 12 12.94 -4.31 16.67
N GLU A 13 13.36 -5.52 16.32
CA GLU A 13 14.52 -6.18 16.94
C GLU A 13 15.72 -6.32 15.99
N LYS A 14 15.80 -5.48 14.94
CA LYS A 14 16.94 -5.38 14.01
C LYS A 14 17.33 -6.75 13.42
N ASN A 15 16.34 -7.44 12.88
CA ASN A 15 16.43 -8.78 12.27
C ASN A 15 16.81 -9.93 13.24
N LYS A 16 16.79 -9.70 14.56
CA LYS A 16 17.06 -10.76 15.52
C LYS A 16 15.84 -11.59 15.87
N SER A 17 14.68 -10.98 15.84
CA SER A 17 13.38 -11.57 16.10
C SER A 17 12.29 -10.75 15.39
N PHE A 18 11.12 -11.30 15.23
CA PHE A 18 9.90 -10.67 14.73
C PHE A 18 8.69 -10.96 15.63
N SER A 19 8.93 -11.38 16.85
CA SER A 19 7.86 -11.81 17.77
C SER A 19 6.91 -10.69 18.14
N GLN A 20 7.38 -9.45 18.20
CA GLN A 20 6.55 -8.29 18.50
C GLN A 20 5.63 -7.96 17.32
N GLU A 21 6.16 -7.94 16.09
CA GLU A 21 5.38 -7.74 14.88
C GLU A 21 4.31 -8.84 14.71
N THR A 22 4.67 -10.08 15.00
CA THR A 22 3.72 -11.21 15.03
C THR A 22 2.55 -10.92 15.97
N MET A 23 2.83 -10.55 17.23
CA MET A 23 1.78 -10.27 18.22
C MET A 23 0.89 -9.09 17.82
N ILE A 24 1.47 -8.04 17.24
CA ILE A 24 0.71 -6.87 16.76
C ILE A 24 -0.19 -7.29 15.61
N MET A 25 0.36 -7.98 14.60
CA MET A 25 -0.40 -8.39 13.43
C MET A 25 -1.51 -9.39 13.78
N GLU A 26 -1.30 -10.31 14.72
CA GLU A 26 -2.35 -11.24 15.17
C GLU A 26 -3.53 -10.48 15.81
N LYS A 27 -3.27 -9.42 16.60
CA LYS A 27 -4.34 -8.56 17.15
C LYS A 27 -5.09 -7.82 16.05
N VAL A 28 -4.37 -7.26 15.08
CA VAL A 28 -4.96 -6.56 13.93
C VAL A 28 -5.82 -7.51 13.11
N ILE A 29 -5.35 -8.70 12.84
CA ILE A 29 -6.09 -9.72 12.09
C ILE A 29 -7.37 -10.15 12.84
N ALA A 30 -7.33 -10.25 14.15
CA ALA A 30 -8.53 -10.52 14.93
C ALA A 30 -9.61 -9.41 14.71
N ALA A 31 -9.19 -8.13 14.71
CA ALA A 31 -10.07 -7.01 14.41
C ALA A 31 -10.58 -7.05 12.95
N ILE A 32 -9.70 -7.30 11.97
CA ILE A 32 -10.07 -7.46 10.56
C ILE A 32 -11.11 -8.56 10.38
N ASN A 33 -10.89 -9.71 11.01
CA ASN A 33 -11.79 -10.83 10.94
C ASN A 33 -13.17 -10.52 11.55
N ASN A 34 -13.23 -9.69 12.59
CA ASN A 34 -14.47 -9.22 13.18
C ASN A 34 -15.19 -8.25 12.24
N LEU A 35 -14.48 -7.25 11.70
CA LEU A 35 -15.02 -6.24 10.80
C LEU A 35 -15.47 -6.81 9.44
N ASN A 36 -14.90 -7.92 9.02
CA ASN A 36 -15.24 -8.63 7.79
C ASN A 36 -15.28 -7.72 6.54
N PRO A 37 -14.18 -7.00 6.21
CA PRO A 37 -14.15 -6.08 5.08
C PRO A 37 -14.25 -6.82 3.74
N ALA A 38 -14.60 -6.10 2.66
CA ALA A 38 -14.62 -6.66 1.31
C ALA A 38 -13.23 -7.17 0.87
N PHE A 39 -12.16 -6.53 1.31
CA PHE A 39 -10.76 -6.97 1.13
C PHE A 39 -9.82 -6.21 2.06
N VAL A 40 -8.58 -6.68 2.14
CA VAL A 40 -7.46 -5.99 2.81
C VAL A 40 -6.39 -5.69 1.77
N VAL A 41 -5.75 -4.53 1.85
CA VAL A 41 -4.54 -4.20 1.08
C VAL A 41 -3.41 -3.85 2.03
N ILE A 42 -2.21 -4.36 1.75
CA ILE A 42 -0.97 -4.05 2.48
C ILE A 42 -0.04 -3.32 1.53
N THR A 43 0.26 -2.06 1.85
CA THR A 43 0.96 -1.13 0.96
C THR A 43 2.48 -1.14 1.14
N GLY A 44 3.07 -2.32 1.17
CA GLY A 44 4.51 -2.54 1.14
C GLY A 44 5.17 -2.71 2.49
N ASP A 45 6.46 -3.00 2.43
CA ASP A 45 7.34 -3.29 3.56
C ASP A 45 6.76 -4.35 4.49
N MET A 46 6.44 -5.53 3.92
CA MET A 46 5.95 -6.67 4.69
C MET A 46 7.00 -7.19 5.65
N VAL A 47 8.26 -7.15 5.23
CA VAL A 47 9.43 -7.61 5.98
C VAL A 47 10.49 -6.54 6.05
N ASN A 48 11.39 -6.60 7.02
CA ASN A 48 12.51 -5.68 7.14
C ASN A 48 13.68 -6.06 6.22
N ASP A 49 13.82 -7.32 5.90
CA ASP A 49 14.82 -7.85 4.95
C ASP A 49 14.15 -8.83 3.98
N GLY A 50 13.92 -8.37 2.74
CA GLY A 50 13.32 -9.18 1.67
C GLY A 50 14.12 -10.43 1.25
N LYS A 51 15.31 -10.66 1.84
CA LYS A 51 16.11 -11.89 1.68
C LYS A 51 15.98 -12.84 2.86
N ASP A 52 15.37 -12.42 3.96
CA ASP A 52 15.18 -13.28 5.13
C ASP A 52 13.90 -14.11 4.98
N GLN A 53 14.07 -15.35 4.53
CA GLN A 53 12.96 -16.29 4.33
C GLN A 53 12.14 -16.51 5.61
N LYS A 54 12.73 -16.41 6.80
CA LYS A 54 11.99 -16.59 8.05
C LYS A 54 11.02 -15.45 8.31
N GLN A 55 11.40 -14.21 7.97
CA GLN A 55 10.50 -13.06 8.05
C GLN A 55 9.35 -13.20 7.05
N ILE A 56 9.65 -13.60 5.81
CA ILE A 56 8.66 -13.83 4.75
C ILE A 56 7.69 -14.94 5.16
N ASP A 57 8.18 -16.07 5.62
CA ASP A 57 7.37 -17.21 6.03
C ASP A 57 6.44 -16.85 7.18
N GLU A 58 6.93 -16.11 8.18
CA GLU A 58 6.12 -15.69 9.33
C GLU A 58 5.07 -14.67 8.93
N PHE A 59 5.42 -13.66 8.13
CA PHE A 59 4.42 -12.74 7.56
C PHE A 59 3.31 -13.50 6.84
N LYS A 60 3.67 -14.43 5.95
CA LYS A 60 2.71 -15.27 5.22
C LYS A 60 1.88 -16.16 6.15
N ARG A 61 2.49 -16.71 7.19
CA ARG A 61 1.80 -17.52 8.23
C ARG A 61 0.71 -16.68 8.92
N VAL A 62 1.09 -15.49 9.35
CA VAL A 62 0.17 -14.60 10.06
C VAL A 62 -0.96 -14.14 9.15
N CYS A 63 -0.66 -13.75 7.90
CA CYS A 63 -1.71 -13.38 6.93
C CYS A 63 -2.71 -14.51 6.66
N LYS A 64 -2.32 -15.79 6.75
CA LYS A 64 -3.23 -16.94 6.62
C LYS A 64 -4.28 -17.04 7.74
N LEU A 65 -4.13 -16.28 8.84
CA LEU A 65 -5.13 -16.18 9.89
C LEU A 65 -6.32 -15.28 9.51
N ILE A 66 -6.20 -14.51 8.45
CA ILE A 66 -7.33 -13.75 7.87
C ILE A 66 -8.34 -14.77 7.29
N LYS A 67 -9.62 -14.55 7.55
CA LYS A 67 -10.69 -15.40 7.01
C LYS A 67 -10.54 -15.55 5.49
N LYS A 68 -10.64 -16.77 4.98
CA LYS A 68 -10.53 -17.08 3.54
C LYS A 68 -11.52 -16.31 2.65
N SER A 69 -12.62 -15.82 3.22
CA SER A 69 -13.62 -14.99 2.54
C SER A 69 -13.15 -13.54 2.31
N ILE A 70 -12.05 -13.11 2.95
CA ILE A 70 -11.51 -11.76 2.84
C ILE A 70 -10.25 -11.81 1.96
N PRO A 71 -10.31 -11.37 0.70
CA PRO A 71 -9.13 -11.26 -0.15
C PRO A 71 -8.07 -10.34 0.46
N VAL A 72 -6.80 -10.72 0.34
CA VAL A 72 -5.65 -9.92 0.77
C VAL A 72 -4.78 -9.63 -0.43
N TYR A 73 -4.50 -8.36 -0.68
CA TYR A 73 -3.61 -7.89 -1.72
C TYR A 73 -2.39 -7.24 -1.10
N VAL A 74 -1.21 -7.54 -1.61
CA VAL A 74 0.06 -6.99 -1.14
C VAL A 74 0.79 -6.27 -2.26
N LEU A 75 1.55 -5.25 -1.92
CA LEU A 75 2.44 -4.54 -2.84
C LEU A 75 3.85 -4.52 -2.25
N PRO A 76 4.89 -4.50 -3.07
CA PRO A 76 6.23 -4.39 -2.55
C PRO A 76 6.53 -2.98 -2.02
N GLY A 77 7.28 -2.94 -0.92
CA GLY A 77 7.99 -1.76 -0.45
C GLY A 77 9.49 -1.84 -0.73
N ASN A 78 10.24 -0.86 -0.26
CA ASN A 78 11.68 -0.81 -0.48
C ASN A 78 12.46 -1.82 0.38
N HIS A 79 11.93 -2.26 1.49
CA HIS A 79 12.53 -3.34 2.27
C HIS A 79 12.30 -4.71 1.64
N ASP A 80 11.18 -4.91 0.97
CA ASP A 80 10.88 -6.15 0.24
C ASP A 80 11.77 -6.32 -1.00
N LEU A 81 12.08 -5.20 -1.73
CA LEU A 81 12.80 -5.22 -3.01
C LEU A 81 14.26 -4.74 -2.90
N SER A 82 14.74 -4.36 -1.72
CA SER A 82 15.94 -3.56 -1.50
C SER A 82 15.84 -2.13 -2.10
N GLN A 83 16.70 -1.22 -1.64
CA GLN A 83 16.71 0.18 -2.11
C GLN A 83 17.02 0.30 -3.62
N GLN A 84 17.79 -0.63 -4.18
CA GLN A 84 18.18 -0.65 -5.59
C GLN A 84 17.09 -1.26 -6.49
N CYS A 85 16.12 -1.96 -5.92
CA CYS A 85 15.03 -2.60 -6.65
C CYS A 85 15.55 -3.40 -7.87
N THR A 86 16.48 -4.35 -7.62
CA THR A 86 17.14 -5.13 -8.68
C THR A 86 16.17 -6.10 -9.35
N ASP A 87 16.49 -6.55 -10.57
CA ASP A 87 15.68 -7.57 -11.26
C ASP A 87 15.60 -8.88 -10.45
N GLU A 88 16.67 -9.23 -9.75
CA GLU A 88 16.69 -10.36 -8.82
C GLU A 88 15.71 -10.16 -7.66
N SER A 89 15.70 -8.98 -7.02
CA SER A 89 14.79 -8.73 -5.91
C SER A 89 13.32 -8.71 -6.35
N ILE A 90 13.04 -8.17 -7.54
CA ILE A 90 11.69 -8.21 -8.13
C ILE A 90 11.28 -9.66 -8.42
N SER A 91 12.20 -10.47 -9.02
CA SER A 91 11.92 -11.88 -9.30
C SER A 91 11.63 -12.66 -8.02
N ASN A 92 12.47 -12.51 -6.99
CA ASN A 92 12.28 -13.15 -5.70
C ASN A 92 10.93 -12.76 -5.07
N TYR A 93 10.57 -11.47 -5.13
CA TYR A 93 9.27 -11.01 -4.66
C TYR A 93 8.11 -11.67 -5.42
N MET A 94 8.21 -11.75 -6.74
CA MET A 94 7.18 -12.39 -7.57
C MET A 94 7.08 -13.90 -7.32
N ASP A 95 8.19 -14.58 -7.04
CA ASP A 95 8.20 -16.00 -6.65
C ASP A 95 7.47 -16.22 -5.31
N GLU A 96 7.58 -15.27 -4.39
CA GLU A 96 6.94 -15.34 -3.07
C GLU A 96 5.45 -14.94 -3.09
N TYR A 97 5.07 -13.91 -3.86
CA TYR A 97 3.73 -13.31 -3.80
C TYR A 97 2.94 -13.45 -5.10
N GLY A 98 3.57 -13.88 -6.21
CA GLY A 98 2.93 -14.16 -7.50
C GLY A 98 2.72 -12.94 -8.40
N TYR A 99 2.83 -11.72 -7.88
CA TYR A 99 2.67 -10.46 -8.63
C TYR A 99 3.35 -9.31 -7.87
N ASP A 100 3.70 -8.24 -8.57
CA ASP A 100 4.24 -6.99 -8.01
C ASP A 100 3.34 -5.77 -8.29
N CYS A 101 2.33 -5.94 -9.13
CA CYS A 101 1.25 -4.99 -9.36
C CYS A 101 -0.06 -5.75 -9.59
N PHE A 102 -1.20 -5.10 -9.36
CA PHE A 102 -2.50 -5.73 -9.54
C PHE A 102 -3.58 -4.74 -9.98
N SER A 103 -4.65 -5.26 -10.57
CA SER A 103 -5.91 -4.52 -10.71
C SER A 103 -7.09 -5.47 -10.53
N PHE A 104 -8.12 -4.99 -9.88
CA PHE A 104 -9.38 -5.70 -9.73
C PHE A 104 -10.54 -4.71 -9.57
N GLN A 105 -11.76 -5.22 -9.64
CA GLN A 105 -12.97 -4.44 -9.49
C GLN A 105 -13.85 -5.05 -8.39
N VAL A 106 -14.37 -4.18 -7.53
CA VAL A 106 -15.44 -4.50 -6.58
C VAL A 106 -16.59 -3.55 -6.85
N ASN A 107 -17.77 -4.07 -7.11
CA ASN A 107 -18.90 -3.26 -7.58
C ASN A 107 -18.50 -2.37 -8.76
N ASN A 108 -18.76 -1.06 -8.66
CA ASN A 108 -18.44 -0.07 -9.68
C ASN A 108 -17.16 0.73 -9.37
N SER A 109 -16.22 0.14 -8.61
CA SER A 109 -14.94 0.79 -8.27
C SER A 109 -13.77 -0.08 -8.70
N CYS A 110 -12.78 0.55 -9.34
CA CYS A 110 -11.54 -0.06 -9.77
C CYS A 110 -10.42 0.21 -8.76
N PHE A 111 -9.69 -0.84 -8.41
CA PHE A 111 -8.58 -0.82 -7.46
C PHE A 111 -7.31 -1.25 -8.18
N ILE A 112 -6.25 -0.45 -8.08
CA ILE A 112 -5.04 -0.60 -8.86
C ILE A 112 -3.83 -0.47 -7.95
N GLY A 113 -3.00 -1.50 -7.85
CA GLY A 113 -1.76 -1.50 -7.08
C GLY A 113 -0.55 -1.34 -7.97
N LEU A 114 0.34 -0.39 -7.63
CA LEU A 114 1.57 -0.10 -8.35
C LEU A 114 2.81 -0.50 -7.55
N ASN A 115 3.78 -1.09 -8.21
CA ASN A 115 5.13 -1.23 -7.69
C ASN A 115 5.85 0.12 -7.76
N THR A 116 5.62 0.98 -6.75
CA THR A 116 6.22 2.32 -6.71
C THR A 116 7.73 2.31 -6.41
N PRO A 117 8.33 1.33 -5.74
CA PRO A 117 9.79 1.13 -5.70
C PRO A 117 10.47 1.10 -7.07
N VAL A 118 9.86 0.51 -8.09
CA VAL A 118 10.38 0.50 -9.48
C VAL A 118 10.51 1.92 -10.03
N ILE A 119 9.52 2.78 -9.74
CA ILE A 119 9.51 4.18 -10.16
C ILE A 119 10.58 4.96 -9.39
N PHE A 120 10.63 4.79 -8.07
CA PHE A 120 11.58 5.47 -7.18
C PHE A 120 13.04 5.14 -7.54
N ALA A 121 13.35 3.87 -7.76
CA ALA A 121 14.69 3.40 -8.10
C ALA A 121 15.07 3.62 -9.58
N ASN A 122 14.24 4.32 -10.36
CA ASN A 122 14.45 4.60 -11.79
C ASN A 122 14.77 3.34 -12.62
N ARG A 123 13.97 2.28 -12.44
CA ARG A 123 14.10 1.03 -13.21
C ARG A 123 13.37 1.19 -14.55
N GLU A 124 13.98 1.93 -15.47
CA GLU A 124 13.34 2.46 -16.70
C GLU A 124 12.51 1.45 -17.48
N GLU A 125 13.03 0.25 -17.78
CA GLU A 125 12.31 -0.77 -18.55
C GLU A 125 11.09 -1.32 -17.80
N LYS A 126 11.23 -1.56 -16.50
CA LYS A 126 10.14 -2.04 -15.65
C LYS A 126 9.08 -0.95 -15.45
N GLU A 127 9.53 0.27 -15.17
CA GLU A 127 8.65 1.44 -15.02
C GLU A 127 7.85 1.68 -16.30
N LYS A 128 8.51 1.67 -17.47
CA LYS A 128 7.84 1.85 -18.76
C LYS A 128 6.78 0.77 -19.02
N SER A 129 7.12 -0.48 -18.73
CA SER A 129 6.16 -1.59 -18.86
C SER A 129 4.96 -1.42 -17.92
N GLN A 130 5.21 -1.03 -16.67
CA GLN A 130 4.15 -0.75 -15.69
C GLN A 130 3.29 0.46 -16.11
N LEU A 131 3.89 1.52 -16.65
CA LEU A 131 3.17 2.72 -17.10
C LEU A 131 2.21 2.40 -18.26
N ILE A 132 2.66 1.61 -19.25
CA ILE A 132 1.83 1.14 -20.36
C ILE A 132 0.67 0.28 -19.83
N TRP A 133 0.96 -0.62 -18.89
CA TRP A 133 -0.05 -1.45 -18.24
C TRP A 133 -1.07 -0.59 -17.47
N LEU A 134 -0.59 0.38 -16.69
CA LEU A 134 -1.44 1.29 -15.92
C LEU A 134 -2.39 2.07 -16.83
N GLU A 135 -1.88 2.68 -17.91
CA GLU A 135 -2.71 3.42 -18.85
C GLU A 135 -3.81 2.55 -19.45
N LYS A 136 -3.48 1.33 -19.86
CA LYS A 136 -4.46 0.37 -20.38
C LYS A 136 -5.54 0.00 -19.35
N ILE A 137 -5.16 -0.18 -18.07
CA ILE A 137 -6.15 -0.45 -17.00
C ILE A 137 -7.05 0.76 -16.80
N LEU A 138 -6.49 1.98 -16.78
CA LEU A 138 -7.26 3.21 -16.62
C LEU A 138 -8.22 3.44 -17.79
N GLU A 139 -7.80 3.17 -19.02
CA GLU A 139 -8.66 3.21 -20.22
C GLU A 139 -9.87 2.27 -20.08
N ASN A 140 -9.64 1.05 -19.61
CA ASN A 140 -10.69 0.04 -19.43
C ASN A 140 -11.60 0.34 -18.22
N SER A 141 -11.18 1.20 -17.31
CA SER A 141 -11.90 1.52 -16.07
C SER A 141 -12.90 2.69 -16.20
N GLN A 142 -13.15 3.21 -17.41
CA GLN A 142 -13.98 4.41 -17.59
C GLN A 142 -15.41 4.29 -17.04
N LYS A 143 -15.92 3.06 -16.93
CA LYS A 143 -17.25 2.81 -16.35
C LYS A 143 -17.24 2.75 -14.82
N CYS A 144 -16.06 2.72 -14.18
CA CYS A 144 -15.96 2.72 -12.73
C CYS A 144 -16.30 4.10 -12.18
N ASN A 145 -17.08 4.17 -11.09
CA ASN A 145 -17.35 5.41 -10.36
C ASN A 145 -16.05 5.94 -9.72
N HIS A 146 -15.26 5.05 -9.14
CA HIS A 146 -13.99 5.37 -8.51
C HIS A 146 -12.85 4.57 -9.12
N ARG A 147 -11.68 5.22 -9.23
CA ARG A 147 -10.39 4.62 -9.53
C ARG A 147 -9.50 4.95 -8.36
N ILE A 148 -9.09 3.91 -7.64
CA ILE A 148 -8.32 4.03 -6.40
C ILE A 148 -6.98 3.34 -6.61
N LEU A 149 -5.89 4.07 -6.38
CA LEU A 149 -4.53 3.56 -6.45
C LEU A 149 -4.02 3.12 -5.08
N PHE A 150 -3.12 2.17 -5.12
CA PHE A 150 -2.27 1.78 -4.00
C PHE A 150 -0.81 1.77 -4.43
N GLY A 151 0.08 2.11 -3.53
CA GLY A 151 1.52 2.02 -3.72
C GLY A 151 2.23 2.13 -2.38
N HIS A 152 3.52 1.87 -2.36
CA HIS A 152 4.31 2.05 -1.15
C HIS A 152 4.78 3.50 -1.03
N TYR A 153 5.60 3.98 -1.98
CA TYR A 153 6.00 5.38 -2.04
C TYR A 153 4.84 6.28 -2.49
N PRO A 154 4.54 7.39 -1.78
CA PRO A 154 3.64 8.41 -2.30
C PRO A 154 4.30 9.19 -3.44
N PHE A 155 3.51 9.72 -4.37
CA PHE A 155 4.05 10.61 -5.40
C PHE A 155 4.67 11.86 -4.79
N PHE A 156 4.03 12.43 -3.78
CA PHE A 156 4.53 13.54 -2.98
C PHE A 156 3.88 13.53 -1.60
N VAL A 157 4.49 14.25 -0.64
CA VAL A 157 4.04 14.27 0.76
C VAL A 157 3.23 15.54 1.08
N LYS A 158 3.63 16.68 0.53
CA LYS A 158 2.98 17.97 0.76
C LYS A 158 2.50 18.61 -0.53
N GLU A 159 3.40 18.79 -1.50
CA GLU A 159 3.14 19.50 -2.74
C GLU A 159 3.72 18.75 -3.93
N SER A 160 3.02 18.76 -5.05
CA SER A 160 3.41 18.02 -6.26
C SER A 160 4.77 18.42 -6.83
N ASN A 161 5.22 19.65 -6.55
CA ASN A 161 6.50 20.22 -6.99
C ASN A 161 7.59 20.22 -5.90
N GLU A 162 7.36 19.58 -4.74
CA GLU A 162 8.38 19.48 -3.70
C GLU A 162 9.65 18.77 -4.20
N ALA A 163 10.80 19.08 -3.60
CA ALA A 163 12.10 18.51 -3.99
C ALA A 163 12.13 16.98 -3.83
N ASN A 164 13.04 16.35 -4.56
CA ASN A 164 13.34 14.92 -4.41
C ASN A 164 13.82 14.62 -2.99
N ARG A 165 13.23 13.62 -2.37
CA ARG A 165 13.57 13.12 -1.04
C ARG A 165 13.41 11.61 -1.01
N TYR A 166 13.90 11.01 0.06
CA TYR A 166 13.71 9.58 0.33
C TYR A 166 12.21 9.22 0.45
N GLU A 167 11.39 10.16 0.88
CA GLU A 167 9.97 9.97 1.20
C GLU A 167 9.04 9.99 -0.02
N ASN A 168 9.51 10.42 -1.19
CA ASN A 168 8.62 10.67 -2.32
C ASN A 168 9.18 10.20 -3.66
N ILE A 169 8.31 9.95 -4.63
CA ILE A 169 8.70 9.67 -6.01
C ILE A 169 9.47 10.89 -6.58
N PRO A 170 10.58 10.68 -7.33
CA PRO A 170 11.37 11.76 -7.94
C PRO A 170 10.53 12.72 -8.78
N LEU A 171 10.80 14.02 -8.68
CA LEU A 171 10.02 15.11 -9.30
C LEU A 171 9.86 14.93 -10.81
N GLU A 172 10.91 14.51 -11.50
CA GLU A 172 10.94 14.30 -12.95
C GLU A 172 9.98 13.19 -13.42
N LYS A 173 9.59 12.29 -12.51
CA LYS A 173 8.62 11.21 -12.79
C LYS A 173 7.18 11.62 -12.50
N ARG A 174 6.95 12.45 -11.49
CA ARG A 174 5.62 12.78 -10.95
C ARG A 174 4.65 13.29 -12.02
N LYS A 175 5.12 14.22 -12.85
CA LYS A 175 4.23 14.85 -13.86
C LYS A 175 3.56 13.81 -14.75
N THR A 176 4.28 12.82 -15.23
CA THR A 176 3.72 11.77 -16.09
C THR A 176 2.57 11.02 -15.40
N TYR A 177 2.76 10.65 -14.13
CA TYR A 177 1.72 9.94 -13.38
C TYR A 177 0.55 10.86 -13.02
N LEU A 178 0.81 12.09 -12.58
CA LEU A 178 -0.23 13.05 -12.21
C LEU A 178 -1.09 13.42 -13.41
N ASP A 179 -0.50 13.60 -14.60
CA ASP A 179 -1.24 13.83 -15.85
C ASP A 179 -2.17 12.64 -16.17
N LEU A 180 -1.73 11.40 -15.93
CA LEU A 180 -2.59 10.22 -16.08
C LEU A 180 -3.72 10.21 -15.03
N MET A 181 -3.42 10.56 -13.78
CA MET A 181 -4.44 10.61 -12.71
C MET A 181 -5.54 11.63 -13.07
N SER A 182 -5.16 12.80 -13.52
CA SER A 182 -6.11 13.84 -13.99
C SER A 182 -6.88 13.37 -15.23
N LYS A 183 -6.17 12.85 -16.26
CA LYS A 183 -6.79 12.38 -17.52
C LYS A 183 -7.88 11.35 -17.28
N TYR A 184 -7.63 10.41 -16.39
CA TYR A 184 -8.54 9.28 -16.11
C TYR A 184 -9.36 9.46 -14.83
N ARG A 185 -9.33 10.64 -14.21
CA ARG A 185 -10.09 10.97 -12.99
C ARG A 185 -9.87 9.95 -11.87
N VAL A 186 -8.61 9.63 -11.60
CA VAL A 186 -8.27 8.85 -10.41
C VAL A 186 -8.49 9.72 -9.19
N SER A 187 -9.27 9.25 -8.21
CA SER A 187 -9.69 10.08 -7.08
C SER A 187 -8.78 9.99 -5.87
N ASN A 188 -8.21 8.81 -5.64
CA ASN A 188 -7.45 8.54 -4.42
C ASN A 188 -6.24 7.64 -4.67
N MET A 189 -5.18 7.89 -3.91
CA MET A 189 -4.08 6.96 -3.68
C MET A 189 -3.90 6.73 -2.20
N PHE A 190 -3.75 5.47 -1.80
CA PHE A 190 -3.35 5.09 -0.44
C PHE A 190 -1.93 4.54 -0.49
N ALA A 191 -1.04 5.13 0.30
CA ALA A 191 0.39 4.82 0.34
C ALA A 191 0.86 4.49 1.77
N GLY A 192 2.12 4.05 1.89
CA GLY A 192 2.81 3.77 3.14
C GLY A 192 4.13 4.52 3.26
N HIS A 193 5.20 3.81 3.61
CA HIS A 193 6.60 4.23 3.61
C HIS A 193 7.00 5.23 4.72
N LEU A 194 6.14 6.18 5.07
CA LEU A 194 6.53 7.26 5.97
C LEU A 194 6.42 6.92 7.45
N HIS A 195 5.74 5.83 7.80
CA HIS A 195 5.49 5.44 9.18
C HIS A 195 4.80 6.54 10.02
N TYR A 196 4.02 7.40 9.37
CA TYR A 196 3.10 8.36 9.97
C TYR A 196 1.95 8.69 9.02
N ASN A 197 0.84 9.20 9.57
CA ASN A 197 -0.28 9.61 8.74
C ASN A 197 -0.03 10.99 8.12
N ALA A 198 -0.27 11.11 6.81
CA ALA A 198 -0.26 12.39 6.11
C ALA A 198 -1.29 12.39 4.97
N MET A 199 -1.69 13.57 4.56
CA MET A 199 -2.60 13.76 3.44
C MET A 199 -2.14 14.94 2.59
N SER A 200 -2.25 14.78 1.28
CA SER A 200 -1.98 15.82 0.30
C SER A 200 -2.91 15.66 -0.90
N SER A 201 -2.98 16.66 -1.77
CA SER A 201 -3.82 16.61 -2.96
C SER A 201 -3.18 17.31 -4.14
N TYR A 202 -3.56 16.89 -5.34
CA TYR A 202 -3.24 17.53 -6.61
C TYR A 202 -4.51 17.51 -7.47
N GLU A 203 -5.07 18.68 -7.75
CA GLU A 203 -6.40 18.80 -8.35
C GLU A 203 -7.43 17.97 -7.58
N ASP A 204 -8.16 17.08 -8.25
CA ASP A 204 -9.16 16.18 -7.63
C ASP A 204 -8.54 14.85 -7.11
N PHE A 205 -7.22 14.68 -7.20
CA PHE A 205 -6.50 13.49 -6.78
C PHE A 205 -5.95 13.65 -5.36
N ASN A 206 -6.40 12.80 -4.44
CA ASN A 206 -5.99 12.80 -3.05
C ASN A 206 -4.97 11.69 -2.78
N ILE A 207 -3.89 12.00 -2.07
CA ILE A 207 -2.90 11.05 -1.59
C ILE A 207 -3.04 10.94 -0.08
N THR A 208 -3.27 9.74 0.41
CA THR A 208 -3.34 9.43 1.83
C THR A 208 -2.23 8.46 2.18
N ILE A 209 -1.35 8.88 3.07
CA ILE A 209 -0.26 8.06 3.59
C ILE A 209 -0.73 7.48 4.91
N THR A 210 -0.57 6.18 5.09
CA THR A 210 -0.99 5.47 6.28
C THR A 210 0.24 5.10 7.11
N ASN A 211 0.14 5.32 8.41
CA ASN A 211 1.16 4.98 9.39
C ASN A 211 1.50 3.49 9.38
N SER A 212 2.73 3.17 9.76
CA SER A 212 3.16 1.79 9.98
C SER A 212 2.34 1.12 11.07
N ILE A 213 2.01 -0.15 10.84
CA ILE A 213 1.28 -0.95 11.82
C ILE A 213 2.18 -1.47 12.96
N CYS A 214 3.49 -1.43 12.81
CA CYS A 214 4.42 -1.92 13.83
C CYS A 214 5.41 -0.86 14.33
N THR A 215 5.87 0.03 13.44
CA THR A 215 7.00 0.95 13.72
C THR A 215 6.67 2.41 13.40
N PRO A 216 5.71 3.04 14.08
CA PRO A 216 5.38 4.44 13.83
C PRO A 216 6.56 5.37 14.14
N LEU A 217 6.81 6.35 13.25
CA LEU A 217 7.85 7.37 13.41
C LEU A 217 7.26 8.76 13.77
N GLY A 218 5.96 8.91 13.66
CA GLY A 218 5.25 10.15 14.00
C GLY A 218 4.68 10.16 15.42
N LYS A 219 3.61 10.94 15.59
CA LYS A 219 2.86 11.02 16.84
C LYS A 219 1.71 10.00 16.92
N ASP A 220 1.35 9.44 15.79
CA ASP A 220 0.24 8.50 15.69
C ASP A 220 0.63 7.15 16.31
N ARG A 221 -0.32 6.52 16.97
CA ARG A 221 -0.15 5.16 17.49
C ARG A 221 -0.31 4.15 16.36
N ILE A 222 0.13 2.93 16.58
CA ILE A 222 -0.10 1.82 15.65
C ILE A 222 -1.60 1.61 15.43
N GLY A 223 -2.00 1.31 14.18
CA GLY A 223 -3.41 1.20 13.86
C GLY A 223 -3.67 0.79 12.40
N ILE A 224 -4.91 0.91 11.99
CA ILE A 224 -5.38 0.55 10.66
C ILE A 224 -6.16 1.71 10.03
N ARG A 225 -6.20 1.75 8.71
CA ARG A 225 -7.10 2.66 8.00
C ARG A 225 -8.30 1.88 7.46
N ILE A 226 -9.50 2.35 7.80
CA ILE A 226 -10.77 1.82 7.28
C ILE A 226 -11.27 2.76 6.20
N ILE A 227 -11.55 2.22 5.01
CA ILE A 227 -12.00 2.98 3.86
C ILE A 227 -13.40 2.51 3.46
N LYS A 228 -14.34 3.46 3.36
CA LYS A 228 -15.71 3.28 2.90
C LYS A 228 -15.84 3.87 1.51
N VAL A 229 -16.29 3.07 0.55
CA VAL A 229 -16.47 3.50 -0.84
C VAL A 229 -17.97 3.53 -1.13
N TYR A 230 -18.50 4.74 -1.22
CA TYR A 230 -19.90 4.99 -1.61
C TYR A 230 -20.00 5.20 -3.14
N PRO A 231 -21.17 5.19 -3.74
CA PRO A 231 -21.30 5.45 -5.18
C PRO A 231 -20.74 6.79 -5.64
N ASP A 232 -20.74 7.81 -4.79
CA ASP A 232 -20.41 9.19 -5.08
C ASP A 232 -19.15 9.71 -4.37
N LYS A 233 -18.64 9.00 -3.38
CA LYS A 233 -17.48 9.43 -2.57
C LYS A 233 -16.70 8.28 -1.94
N VAL A 234 -15.44 8.60 -1.58
CA VAL A 234 -14.59 7.75 -0.76
C VAL A 234 -14.35 8.46 0.57
N VAL A 235 -14.61 7.79 1.69
CA VAL A 235 -14.40 8.31 3.04
C VAL A 235 -13.50 7.34 3.79
N HIS A 236 -12.56 7.85 4.55
CA HIS A 236 -11.65 6.99 5.32
C HIS A 236 -11.23 7.63 6.63
N ASP A 237 -10.98 6.78 7.61
CA ASP A 237 -10.49 7.15 8.93
C ASP A 237 -9.37 6.22 9.36
N TYR A 238 -8.40 6.76 10.12
CA TYR A 238 -7.35 5.98 10.78
C TYR A 238 -7.77 5.69 12.21
N TYR A 239 -7.66 4.45 12.64
CA TYR A 239 -8.01 3.99 13.98
C TYR A 239 -6.80 3.38 14.66
N ASP A 240 -6.46 3.88 15.84
CA ASP A 240 -5.52 3.21 16.74
C ASP A 240 -6.03 1.80 17.08
N LEU A 241 -5.14 0.85 17.34
CA LEU A 241 -5.52 -0.54 17.63
C LEU A 241 -6.55 -0.67 18.77
N GLU A 242 -6.48 0.21 19.77
CA GLU A 242 -7.40 0.21 20.92
C GLU A 242 -8.74 0.89 20.60
N GLN A 243 -8.84 1.58 19.46
CA GLN A 243 -10.01 2.36 19.03
C GLN A 243 -10.67 1.80 17.75
N ILE A 244 -10.22 0.64 17.28
CA ILE A 244 -10.86 0.00 16.14
C ILE A 244 -12.33 -0.28 16.49
N PRO A 245 -13.29 0.21 15.69
CA PRO A 245 -14.70 -0.03 15.96
C PRO A 245 -15.03 -1.52 15.88
N SER A 246 -16.00 -1.95 16.65
CA SER A 246 -16.49 -3.34 16.58
C SER A 246 -17.32 -3.62 15.33
N ASP A 247 -17.85 -2.57 14.70
CA ASP A 247 -18.67 -2.63 13.49
C ASP A 247 -18.44 -1.38 12.63
N VAL A 248 -18.64 -1.51 11.32
CA VAL A 248 -18.56 -0.43 10.33
C VAL A 248 -19.86 -0.35 9.56
N VAL A 249 -20.64 0.65 9.87
CA VAL A 249 -21.86 0.97 9.12
C VAL A 249 -21.51 1.69 7.83
N LEU A 250 -21.98 1.20 6.67
CA LEU A 250 -21.88 1.83 5.34
C LEU A 250 -23.04 2.80 5.12
#